data_2272cdd517f6d108f4cb353e375799a8
#
_entry.id   2272cdd517f6d108f4cb353e375799a8
#
_cell.length_a   1.000
_cell.length_b   1.000
_cell.length_c   1.000
_cell.angle_alpha   90.00
_cell.angle_beta   90.00
_cell.angle_gamma   90.00
#
_symmetry.space_group_name_H-M   'P 1'
#
loop_
_entity.id
_entity.type
_entity.pdbx_description
1 polymer ?
#
loop_
_entity_poly.entity_id
_entity_poly.type
_entity_poly.pdbx_seq_one_letter_code
_entity_poly.pdbx_strand_id
1 'polypeptide(L)'
;LPGKAIVSLDDGAAVKVGEPLARIPQESVGTKDITGGLPRVADLFEARRPKDHAIMAEMSGTVSFGKDTKGKNRFIITNDDGEVHEELIPKWRQINVFEGERVERGEVIADGPQNPHDILRLKGETELANYIVNEVQDVYRLQGVKINDKHFEVIVRQMMRKVEIVDPGDTLFLEQQVVDKFEVMEENDRIWGKKVVVDAGDSETMKKGMIVT
;
A
#
# COMPACT_ATOMS: atom_id res chain seq x y z
N LEU A 1 0.09 8.84 28.51
CA LEU A 1 0.56 8.22 27.28
C LEU A 1 1.18 9.30 26.38
N PRO A 2 2.30 9.03 25.67
CA PRO A 2 2.83 9.95 24.67
C PRO A 2 1.84 10.16 23.53
N GLY A 3 1.91 11.33 22.85
CA GLY A 3 0.92 11.73 21.83
C GLY A 3 0.85 10.84 20.56
N LYS A 4 1.77 9.88 20.43
CA LYS A 4 1.78 8.90 19.32
C LYS A 4 1.43 7.48 19.77
N ALA A 5 0.95 7.29 21.01
CA ALA A 5 0.56 5.97 21.51
C ALA A 5 -0.76 5.53 20.89
N ILE A 6 -0.80 4.31 20.36
CA ILE A 6 -2.00 3.66 19.84
C ILE A 6 -2.62 2.89 21.01
N VAL A 7 -3.85 3.22 21.37
CA VAL A 7 -4.62 2.52 22.41
C VAL A 7 -5.38 1.38 21.73
N SER A 8 -5.16 0.16 22.19
CA SER A 8 -5.74 -1.05 21.61
C SER A 8 -7.07 -1.48 22.25
N LEU A 9 -7.54 -0.71 23.25
CA LEU A 9 -8.72 -1.06 24.06
C LEU A 9 -9.77 0.05 24.00
N ASP A 10 -11.03 -0.36 23.97
CA ASP A 10 -12.19 0.53 24.06
C ASP A 10 -12.39 1.05 25.49
N ASP A 11 -13.06 2.21 25.63
CA ASP A 11 -13.37 2.80 26.92
C ASP A 11 -14.33 1.88 27.69
N GLY A 12 -13.95 1.53 28.93
CA GLY A 12 -14.70 0.61 29.78
C GLY A 12 -14.40 -0.89 29.56
N ALA A 13 -13.46 -1.26 28.71
CA ALA A 13 -13.05 -2.65 28.54
C ALA A 13 -12.40 -3.23 29.80
N ALA A 14 -12.74 -4.47 30.15
CA ALA A 14 -12.14 -5.20 31.27
C ALA A 14 -10.79 -5.79 30.84
N VAL A 15 -9.70 -5.39 31.49
CA VAL A 15 -8.33 -5.84 31.20
C VAL A 15 -7.82 -6.85 32.20
N LYS A 16 -7.07 -7.83 31.73
CA LYS A 16 -6.39 -8.83 32.56
C LYS A 16 -4.98 -8.36 32.91
N VAL A 17 -4.43 -8.90 33.99
CA VAL A 17 -3.05 -8.65 34.40
C VAL A 17 -2.08 -9.11 33.29
N GLY A 18 -1.23 -8.19 32.80
CA GLY A 18 -0.27 -8.46 31.73
C GLY A 18 -0.78 -8.17 30.31
N GLU A 19 -2.02 -7.73 30.16
CA GLU A 19 -2.59 -7.37 28.85
C GLU A 19 -2.06 -5.98 28.41
N PRO A 20 -1.60 -5.81 27.16
CA PRO A 20 -1.10 -4.53 26.68
C PRO A 20 -2.23 -3.53 26.52
N LEU A 21 -2.14 -2.37 27.21
CA LEU A 21 -3.15 -1.31 27.16
C LEU A 21 -2.96 -0.37 25.96
N ALA A 22 -1.71 -0.12 25.62
CA ALA A 22 -1.36 0.76 24.52
C ALA A 22 0.01 0.40 23.95
N ARG A 23 0.17 0.58 22.66
CA ARG A 23 1.42 0.42 21.94
C ARG A 23 2.01 1.79 21.66
N ILE A 24 3.26 1.99 22.02
CA ILE A 24 4.04 3.14 21.60
C ILE A 24 4.87 2.69 20.40
N PRO A 25 4.60 3.16 19.17
CA PRO A 25 5.49 2.89 18.06
C PRO A 25 6.86 3.43 18.45
N GLN A 26 7.83 2.54 18.71
CA GLN A 26 9.21 2.96 18.71
C GLN A 26 9.50 3.33 17.26
N GLU A 27 9.68 4.63 17.00
CA GLU A 27 10.39 5.02 15.81
C GLU A 27 11.71 4.26 15.89
N SER A 28 11.80 3.19 15.09
CA SER A 28 13.01 2.41 15.06
C SER A 28 14.13 3.37 14.71
N VAL A 29 15.00 3.64 15.68
CA VAL A 29 16.37 4.10 15.44
C VAL A 29 17.13 2.91 14.85
N GLY A 30 16.41 2.12 14.02
CA GLY A 30 16.98 1.15 13.12
C GLY A 30 17.90 1.97 12.25
N THR A 31 19.16 1.62 12.24
CA THR A 31 20.18 2.05 11.32
C THR A 31 19.50 2.57 10.05
N LYS A 32 19.19 3.90 10.06
CA LYS A 32 18.95 4.60 8.82
C LYS A 32 20.20 4.28 8.04
N ASP A 33 20.07 3.35 7.13
CA ASP A 33 21.14 2.98 6.23
C ASP A 33 21.69 4.31 5.73
N ILE A 34 22.96 4.57 5.99
CA ILE A 34 23.59 5.89 5.94
C ILE A 34 23.77 6.34 4.48
N THR A 35 22.97 5.89 3.56
CA THR A 35 22.70 6.53 2.28
C THR A 35 21.83 7.76 2.54
N GLY A 36 22.34 8.62 3.44
CA GLY A 36 21.74 9.91 3.71
C GLY A 36 22.07 10.90 2.60
N GLY A 37 21.17 11.82 2.33
CA GLY A 37 21.39 12.89 1.40
C GLY A 37 20.84 12.62 -0.01
N LEU A 38 21.46 13.21 -1.02
CA LEU A 38 21.01 13.15 -2.42
C LEU A 38 20.77 11.73 -2.97
N PRO A 39 21.58 10.70 -2.65
CA PRO A 39 21.30 9.33 -3.10
C PRO A 39 19.95 8.81 -2.62
N ARG A 40 19.55 9.11 -1.37
CA ARG A 40 18.24 8.68 -0.84
C ARG A 40 17.08 9.35 -1.58
N VAL A 41 17.23 10.63 -1.94
CA VAL A 41 16.21 11.36 -2.73
C VAL A 41 16.07 10.73 -4.11
N ALA A 42 17.18 10.36 -4.76
CA ALA A 42 17.15 9.66 -6.05
C ALA A 42 16.44 8.30 -5.94
N ASP A 43 16.75 7.50 -4.91
CA ASP A 43 16.11 6.21 -4.67
C ASP A 43 14.59 6.34 -4.46
N LEU A 44 14.14 7.39 -3.78
CA LEU A 44 12.71 7.67 -3.57
C LEU A 44 12.01 8.04 -4.88
N PHE A 45 12.59 8.90 -5.71
CA PHE A 45 12.00 9.28 -6.99
C PHE A 45 12.09 8.18 -8.06
N GLU A 46 13.06 7.28 -7.95
CA GLU A 46 13.13 6.08 -8.78
C GLU A 46 12.26 4.92 -8.25
N ALA A 47 11.63 5.11 -7.10
CA ALA A 47 10.82 4.11 -6.40
C ALA A 47 11.55 2.76 -6.23
N ARG A 48 12.85 2.79 -5.92
CA ARG A 48 13.66 1.59 -5.71
C ARG A 48 13.18 0.81 -4.49
N ARG A 49 13.11 -0.51 -4.64
CA ARG A 49 12.77 -1.42 -3.54
C ARG A 49 13.95 -1.53 -2.57
N PRO A 50 13.75 -1.23 -1.27
CA PRO A 50 14.76 -1.51 -0.25
C PRO A 50 15.01 -3.01 -0.12
N LYS A 51 16.25 -3.43 0.17
CA LYS A 51 16.60 -4.86 0.30
C LYS A 51 15.82 -5.54 1.42
N ASP A 52 15.73 -4.89 2.57
CA ASP A 52 15.06 -5.41 3.76
C ASP A 52 13.85 -4.53 4.12
N HIS A 53 12.90 -4.42 3.17
CA HIS A 53 11.71 -3.58 3.36
C HIS A 53 10.83 -4.05 4.50
N ALA A 54 10.08 -3.12 5.09
CA ALA A 54 9.08 -3.43 6.10
C ALA A 54 8.02 -4.40 5.54
N ILE A 55 7.54 -5.29 6.39
CA ILE A 55 6.44 -6.17 6.06
C ILE A 55 5.15 -5.49 6.53
N MET A 56 4.19 -5.36 5.62
CA MET A 56 2.92 -4.69 5.86
C MET A 56 1.77 -5.69 5.77
N ALA A 57 0.71 -5.48 6.56
CA ALA A 57 -0.47 -6.34 6.55
C ALA A 57 -1.18 -6.29 5.19
N GLU A 58 -1.37 -7.45 4.56
CA GLU A 58 -2.08 -7.57 3.27
C GLU A 58 -3.59 -7.34 3.42
N MET A 59 -4.14 -7.68 4.58
CA MET A 59 -5.55 -7.57 4.90
C MET A 59 -5.75 -7.11 6.34
N SER A 60 -6.94 -6.59 6.63
CA SER A 60 -7.34 -6.27 8.00
C SER A 60 -7.86 -7.54 8.69
N GLY A 61 -7.46 -7.76 9.92
CA GLY A 61 -7.89 -8.95 10.66
C GLY A 61 -7.16 -9.14 11.99
N THR A 62 -7.39 -10.27 12.61
CA THR A 62 -6.76 -10.66 13.88
C THR A 62 -5.50 -11.48 13.62
N VAL A 63 -4.43 -11.11 14.31
CA VAL A 63 -3.11 -11.74 14.20
C VAL A 63 -3.05 -13.02 15.03
N SER A 64 -2.46 -14.06 14.45
CA SER A 64 -2.06 -15.27 15.16
C SER A 64 -0.70 -15.79 14.68
N PHE A 65 0.02 -16.48 15.55
CA PHE A 65 1.30 -17.08 15.20
C PHE A 65 1.16 -18.59 15.05
N GLY A 66 1.55 -19.09 13.90
CA GLY A 66 1.57 -20.54 13.62
C GLY A 66 2.88 -21.20 14.04
N LYS A 67 2.98 -22.51 13.77
CA LYS A 67 4.23 -23.26 14.03
C LYS A 67 5.38 -22.72 13.17
N ASP A 68 6.50 -22.46 13.81
CA ASP A 68 7.72 -22.00 13.16
C ASP A 68 8.20 -22.99 12.10
N THR A 69 8.71 -22.44 11.00
CA THR A 69 9.22 -23.24 9.89
C THR A 69 10.63 -22.81 9.53
N LYS A 70 11.62 -23.71 9.67
CA LYS A 70 13.02 -23.51 9.20
C LYS A 70 13.60 -22.10 9.42
N GLY A 71 13.53 -21.57 10.65
CA GLY A 71 14.12 -20.27 11.01
C GLY A 71 13.24 -19.06 10.66
N LYS A 72 11.98 -19.28 10.29
CA LYS A 72 10.98 -18.23 10.06
C LYS A 72 9.80 -18.40 11.01
N ASN A 73 9.25 -17.30 11.49
CA ASN A 73 8.00 -17.24 12.22
C ASN A 73 6.86 -17.28 11.21
N ARG A 74 5.86 -18.11 11.44
CA ARG A 74 4.65 -18.12 10.64
C ARG A 74 3.67 -17.10 11.22
N PHE A 75 3.42 -16.08 10.46
CA PHE A 75 2.49 -14.99 10.77
C PHE A 75 1.19 -15.22 10.01
N ILE A 76 0.08 -15.14 10.69
CA ILE A 76 -1.24 -15.42 10.13
C ILE A 76 -2.17 -14.26 10.47
N ILE A 77 -2.87 -13.73 9.47
CA ILE A 77 -3.95 -12.77 9.66
C ILE A 77 -5.25 -13.47 9.26
N THR A 78 -6.24 -13.41 10.13
CA THR A 78 -7.58 -13.93 9.87
C THR A 78 -8.56 -12.77 9.82
N ASN A 79 -9.24 -12.61 8.68
CA ASN A 79 -10.28 -11.60 8.51
C ASN A 79 -11.58 -12.02 9.22
N ASP A 80 -12.50 -11.08 9.40
CA ASP A 80 -13.83 -11.32 9.97
C ASP A 80 -14.66 -12.31 9.12
N ASP A 81 -14.39 -12.40 7.81
CA ASP A 81 -15.00 -13.36 6.87
C ASP A 81 -14.40 -14.77 6.91
N GLY A 82 -13.36 -14.98 7.73
CA GLY A 82 -12.67 -16.27 7.85
C GLY A 82 -11.59 -16.53 6.79
N GLU A 83 -11.27 -15.54 5.96
CA GLU A 83 -10.13 -15.61 5.06
C GLU A 83 -8.83 -15.53 5.85
N VAL A 84 -7.86 -16.34 5.45
CA VAL A 84 -6.57 -16.47 6.13
C VAL A 84 -5.44 -16.10 5.18
N HIS A 85 -4.61 -15.15 5.60
CA HIS A 85 -3.37 -14.81 4.92
C HIS A 85 -2.18 -15.24 5.76
N GLU A 86 -1.27 -16.03 5.18
CA GLU A 86 -0.06 -16.50 5.86
C GLU A 86 1.18 -15.86 5.26
N GLU A 87 2.06 -15.38 6.13
CA GLU A 87 3.37 -14.85 5.75
C GLU A 87 4.50 -15.43 6.62
N LEU A 88 5.65 -15.70 5.99
CA LEU A 88 6.80 -16.27 6.68
C LEU A 88 7.87 -15.20 6.95
N ILE A 89 7.90 -14.71 8.19
CA ILE A 89 8.80 -13.64 8.64
C ILE A 89 10.10 -14.26 9.20
N PRO A 90 11.30 -13.85 8.72
CA PRO A 90 12.56 -14.32 9.28
C PRO A 90 12.68 -14.00 10.77
N LYS A 91 13.20 -14.93 11.60
CA LYS A 91 13.32 -14.77 13.07
C LYS A 91 14.20 -13.58 13.51
N TRP A 92 15.09 -13.13 12.67
CA TRP A 92 15.94 -11.98 12.97
C TRP A 92 15.19 -10.63 12.83
N ARG A 93 14.01 -10.62 12.23
CA ARG A 93 13.19 -9.42 12.12
C ARG A 93 12.38 -9.20 13.38
N GLN A 94 12.35 -7.95 13.81
CA GLN A 94 11.48 -7.53 14.92
C GLN A 94 10.05 -7.41 14.41
N ILE A 95 9.15 -8.13 15.07
CA ILE A 95 7.70 -8.07 14.82
C ILE A 95 7.11 -7.10 15.84
N ASN A 96 6.30 -6.16 15.38
CA ASN A 96 5.74 -5.07 16.18
C ASN A 96 4.30 -5.32 16.64
N VAL A 97 3.75 -6.48 16.32
CA VAL A 97 2.37 -6.85 16.65
C VAL A 97 2.34 -8.09 17.54
N PHE A 98 1.29 -8.21 18.34
CA PHE A 98 1.11 -9.30 19.29
C PHE A 98 0.06 -10.29 18.82
N GLU A 99 0.10 -11.51 19.38
CA GLU A 99 -0.93 -12.52 19.16
C GLU A 99 -2.29 -12.04 19.65
N GLY A 100 -3.32 -12.18 18.82
CA GLY A 100 -4.68 -11.70 19.11
C GLY A 100 -4.90 -10.21 18.83
N GLU A 101 -3.89 -9.47 18.43
CA GLU A 101 -4.03 -8.04 18.07
C GLU A 101 -4.74 -7.90 16.73
N ARG A 102 -5.59 -6.88 16.59
CA ARG A 102 -6.23 -6.52 15.32
C ARG A 102 -5.33 -5.56 14.57
N VAL A 103 -5.05 -5.89 13.33
CA VAL A 103 -4.26 -5.07 12.40
C VAL A 103 -5.12 -4.59 11.25
N GLU A 104 -4.81 -3.41 10.74
CA GLU A 104 -5.43 -2.86 9.55
C GLU A 104 -4.56 -3.13 8.31
N ARG A 105 -5.22 -3.22 7.15
CA ARG A 105 -4.52 -3.36 5.86
C ARG A 105 -3.50 -2.23 5.68
N GLY A 106 -2.26 -2.60 5.38
CA GLY A 106 -1.15 -1.67 5.22
C GLY A 106 -0.47 -1.25 6.52
N GLU A 107 -0.85 -1.79 7.67
CA GLU A 107 -0.13 -1.59 8.92
C GLU A 107 1.23 -2.32 8.91
N VAL A 108 2.25 -1.71 9.51
CA VAL A 108 3.60 -2.30 9.54
C VAL A 108 3.67 -3.39 10.62
N ILE A 109 3.87 -4.62 10.17
CA ILE A 109 3.99 -5.82 11.02
C ILE A 109 5.44 -6.01 11.46
N ALA A 110 6.38 -5.91 10.54
CA ALA A 110 7.79 -6.06 10.83
C ALA A 110 8.58 -4.84 10.37
N ASP A 111 9.53 -4.43 11.21
CA ASP A 111 10.35 -3.23 10.99
C ASP A 111 11.19 -3.30 9.72
N GLY A 112 11.34 -2.13 9.12
CA GLY A 112 12.16 -1.91 7.94
C GLY A 112 11.78 -0.62 7.21
N PRO A 113 12.58 -0.18 6.23
CA PRO A 113 12.19 0.90 5.35
C PRO A 113 10.96 0.51 4.53
N GLN A 114 9.97 1.37 4.46
CA GLN A 114 8.75 1.09 3.71
C GLN A 114 9.04 1.05 2.20
N ASN A 115 8.44 0.08 1.53
CA ASN A 115 8.53 -0.03 0.07
C ASN A 115 7.43 0.80 -0.57
N PRO A 116 7.75 1.77 -1.46
CA PRO A 116 6.74 2.60 -2.12
C PRO A 116 5.67 1.82 -2.87
N HIS A 117 6.05 0.69 -3.48
CA HIS A 117 5.11 -0.17 -4.20
C HIS A 117 4.06 -0.83 -3.29
N ASP A 118 4.46 -1.24 -2.08
CA ASP A 118 3.54 -1.83 -1.12
C ASP A 118 2.61 -0.78 -0.53
N ILE A 119 3.12 0.45 -0.29
CA ILE A 119 2.28 1.57 0.13
C ILE A 119 1.21 1.86 -0.93
N LEU A 120 1.59 1.94 -2.21
CA LEU A 120 0.64 2.17 -3.31
C LEU A 120 -0.44 1.09 -3.35
N ARG A 121 -0.04 -0.18 -3.26
CA ARG A 121 -0.94 -1.33 -3.36
C ARG A 121 -1.89 -1.46 -2.17
N LEU A 122 -1.41 -1.17 -0.96
CA LEU A 122 -2.15 -1.41 0.28
C LEU A 122 -2.89 -0.18 0.79
N LYS A 123 -2.26 1.01 0.71
CA LYS A 123 -2.79 2.27 1.26
C LYS A 123 -3.30 3.25 0.21
N GLY A 124 -2.89 3.08 -1.05
CA GLY A 124 -3.32 3.91 -2.17
C GLY A 124 -2.41 5.11 -2.48
N GLU A 125 -2.84 5.90 -3.46
CA GLU A 125 -2.03 6.97 -4.06
C GLU A 125 -1.75 8.13 -3.09
N THR A 126 -2.73 8.52 -2.29
CA THR A 126 -2.61 9.66 -1.36
C THR A 126 -1.56 9.40 -0.28
N GLU A 127 -1.58 8.20 0.30
CA GLU A 127 -0.61 7.82 1.32
C GLU A 127 0.80 7.67 0.74
N LEU A 128 0.93 7.16 -0.49
CA LEU A 128 2.20 7.11 -1.18
C LEU A 128 2.76 8.51 -1.44
N ALA A 129 1.91 9.45 -1.89
CA ALA A 129 2.34 10.83 -2.13
C ALA A 129 2.84 11.49 -0.83
N ASN A 130 2.08 11.36 0.25
CA ASN A 130 2.46 11.85 1.57
C ASN A 130 3.78 11.23 2.05
N TYR A 131 3.94 9.93 1.88
CA TYR A 131 5.16 9.22 2.26
C TYR A 131 6.39 9.76 1.51
N ILE A 132 6.32 9.85 0.17
CA ILE A 132 7.45 10.33 -0.64
C ILE A 132 7.80 11.78 -0.28
N VAL A 133 6.80 12.67 -0.17
CA VAL A 133 7.02 14.08 0.18
C VAL A 133 7.69 14.20 1.55
N ASN A 134 7.20 13.48 2.57
CA ASN A 134 7.75 13.52 3.91
C ASN A 134 9.19 12.98 3.96
N GLU A 135 9.46 11.82 3.34
CA GLU A 135 10.81 11.23 3.30
C GLU A 135 11.83 12.15 2.61
N VAL A 136 11.43 12.77 1.48
CA VAL A 136 12.30 13.72 0.77
C VAL A 136 12.52 14.99 1.62
N GLN A 137 11.47 15.51 2.23
CA GLN A 137 11.57 16.67 3.13
C GLN A 137 12.50 16.41 4.32
N ASP A 138 12.42 15.22 4.92
CA ASP A 138 13.27 14.85 6.03
C ASP A 138 14.75 14.85 5.64
N VAL A 139 15.09 14.36 4.44
CA VAL A 139 16.47 14.43 3.92
C VAL A 139 16.94 15.89 3.80
N TYR A 140 16.12 16.78 3.23
CA TYR A 140 16.48 18.18 3.07
C TYR A 140 16.54 18.93 4.40
N ARG A 141 15.61 18.66 5.32
CA ARG A 141 15.59 19.24 6.67
C ARG A 141 16.85 18.88 7.47
N LEU A 142 17.32 17.64 7.36
CA LEU A 142 18.57 17.20 7.99
C LEU A 142 19.80 17.97 7.47
N GLN A 143 19.74 18.46 6.23
CA GLN A 143 20.78 19.29 5.63
C GLN A 143 20.57 20.80 5.85
N GLY A 144 19.54 21.20 6.62
CA GLY A 144 19.22 22.60 6.88
C GLY A 144 18.55 23.34 5.73
N VAL A 145 18.16 22.63 4.67
CA VAL A 145 17.52 23.22 3.49
C VAL A 145 16.00 23.22 3.66
N LYS A 146 15.37 24.38 3.48
CA LYS A 146 13.91 24.54 3.53
C LYS A 146 13.36 24.62 2.09
N ILE A 147 12.55 23.64 1.71
CA ILE A 147 11.87 23.59 0.41
C ILE A 147 10.36 23.46 0.67
N ASN A 148 9.56 24.11 -0.17
CA ASN A 148 8.11 23.97 -0.07
C ASN A 148 7.67 22.63 -0.68
N ASP A 149 6.74 21.93 -0.02
CA ASP A 149 6.22 20.62 -0.40
C ASP A 149 5.68 20.58 -1.83
N LYS A 150 5.12 21.69 -2.32
CA LYS A 150 4.57 21.81 -3.68
C LYS A 150 5.55 21.42 -4.79
N HIS A 151 6.86 21.63 -4.58
CA HIS A 151 7.88 21.25 -5.55
C HIS A 151 7.99 19.73 -5.69
N PHE A 152 7.85 19.00 -4.59
CA PHE A 152 7.87 17.54 -4.58
C PHE A 152 6.53 16.96 -5.04
N GLU A 153 5.42 17.56 -4.64
CA GLU A 153 4.07 17.16 -5.07
C GLU A 153 3.91 17.16 -6.59
N VAL A 154 4.47 18.16 -7.28
CA VAL A 154 4.46 18.22 -8.75
C VAL A 154 5.21 17.03 -9.36
N ILE A 155 6.37 16.66 -8.78
CA ILE A 155 7.16 15.51 -9.26
C ILE A 155 6.39 14.21 -9.03
N VAL A 156 5.88 14.02 -7.81
CA VAL A 156 5.11 12.82 -7.44
C VAL A 156 3.86 12.67 -8.32
N ARG A 157 3.16 13.78 -8.61
CA ARG A 157 2.04 13.78 -9.55
C ARG A 157 2.43 13.27 -10.94
N GLN A 158 3.61 13.68 -11.43
CA GLN A 158 4.10 13.19 -12.73
C GLN A 158 4.50 11.71 -12.70
N MET A 159 5.05 11.22 -11.58
CA MET A 159 5.36 9.81 -11.40
C MET A 159 4.11 8.92 -11.44
N MET A 160 2.99 9.40 -10.88
CA MET A 160 1.72 8.67 -10.81
C MET A 160 0.78 8.95 -12.00
N ARG A 161 1.27 9.57 -13.05
CA ARG A 161 0.46 9.94 -14.20
C ARG A 161 0.07 8.75 -15.07
N LYS A 162 0.93 7.74 -15.17
CA LYS A 162 0.73 6.59 -16.04
C LYS A 162 0.25 5.37 -15.28
N VAL A 163 -0.58 4.58 -15.94
CA VAL A 163 -1.11 3.31 -15.44
C VAL A 163 -0.89 2.21 -16.47
N GLU A 164 -0.74 1.00 -15.99
CA GLU A 164 -0.66 -0.22 -16.81
C GLU A 164 -2.04 -0.86 -16.87
N ILE A 165 -2.49 -1.21 -18.06
CA ILE A 165 -3.77 -1.88 -18.28
C ILE A 165 -3.57 -3.37 -18.01
N VAL A 166 -4.23 -3.87 -16.97
CA VAL A 166 -4.22 -5.30 -16.61
C VAL A 166 -5.30 -6.05 -17.37
N ASP A 167 -6.52 -5.51 -17.38
CA ASP A 167 -7.66 -6.03 -18.12
C ASP A 167 -8.30 -4.90 -18.92
N PRO A 168 -8.24 -4.93 -20.24
CA PRO A 168 -8.81 -3.89 -21.09
C PRO A 168 -10.35 -3.90 -21.13
N GLY A 169 -10.99 -5.02 -20.78
CA GLY A 169 -12.45 -5.16 -20.84
C GLY A 169 -13.01 -4.74 -22.22
N ASP A 170 -13.99 -3.85 -22.23
CA ASP A 170 -14.64 -3.31 -23.45
C ASP A 170 -13.95 -2.07 -24.03
N THR A 171 -12.77 -1.70 -23.51
CA THR A 171 -11.99 -0.56 -23.98
C THR A 171 -11.16 -0.90 -25.23
N LEU A 172 -10.63 0.13 -25.90
CA LEU A 172 -9.73 -0.05 -27.05
C LEU A 172 -8.26 -0.31 -26.65
N PHE A 173 -7.96 -0.42 -25.37
CA PHE A 173 -6.62 -0.65 -24.86
C PHE A 173 -6.19 -2.11 -25.05
N LEU A 174 -4.87 -2.32 -25.00
CA LEU A 174 -4.28 -3.66 -24.99
C LEU A 174 -3.82 -4.02 -23.58
N GLU A 175 -3.80 -5.32 -23.27
CA GLU A 175 -3.17 -5.82 -22.05
C GLU A 175 -1.72 -5.36 -21.95
N GLN A 176 -1.26 -5.00 -20.75
CA GLN A 176 0.09 -4.50 -20.47
C GLN A 176 0.46 -3.18 -21.17
N GLN A 177 -0.51 -2.51 -21.79
CA GLN A 177 -0.30 -1.19 -22.36
C GLN A 177 -0.15 -0.16 -21.22
N VAL A 178 0.89 0.70 -21.31
CA VAL A 178 1.09 1.80 -20.39
C VAL A 178 0.51 3.07 -20.99
N VAL A 179 -0.55 3.59 -20.38
CA VAL A 179 -1.32 4.75 -20.85
C VAL A 179 -1.40 5.83 -19.79
N ASP A 180 -1.82 7.02 -20.20
CA ASP A 180 -2.09 8.11 -19.26
C ASP A 180 -3.39 7.81 -18.49
N LYS A 181 -3.39 8.07 -17.18
CA LYS A 181 -4.55 7.86 -16.32
C LYS A 181 -5.80 8.62 -16.83
N PHE A 182 -5.60 9.81 -17.40
CA PHE A 182 -6.71 10.59 -17.95
C PHE A 182 -7.30 9.96 -19.22
N GLU A 183 -6.47 9.37 -20.08
CA GLU A 183 -6.95 8.64 -21.27
C GLU A 183 -7.84 7.45 -20.88
N VAL A 184 -7.48 6.75 -19.78
CA VAL A 184 -8.32 5.67 -19.26
C VAL A 184 -9.66 6.20 -18.75
N MET A 185 -9.66 7.34 -18.06
CA MET A 185 -10.90 7.96 -17.57
C MET A 185 -11.79 8.42 -18.74
N GLU A 186 -11.22 9.07 -19.77
CA GLU A 186 -11.95 9.50 -20.96
C GLU A 186 -12.52 8.31 -21.71
N GLU A 187 -11.78 7.21 -21.85
CA GLU A 187 -12.26 6.00 -22.49
C GLU A 187 -13.39 5.34 -21.70
N ASN A 188 -13.25 5.29 -20.38
CA ASN A 188 -14.32 4.79 -19.51
C ASN A 188 -15.59 5.66 -19.61
N ASP A 189 -15.45 6.98 -19.67
CA ASP A 189 -16.58 7.89 -19.86
C ASP A 189 -17.21 7.68 -21.25
N ARG A 190 -16.41 7.41 -22.27
CA ARG A 190 -16.88 7.14 -23.63
C ARG A 190 -17.72 5.88 -23.72
N ILE A 191 -17.39 4.83 -22.97
CA ILE A 191 -18.14 3.56 -22.98
C ILE A 191 -19.24 3.51 -21.91
N TRP A 192 -19.25 4.47 -20.98
CA TRP A 192 -20.23 4.52 -19.90
C TRP A 192 -21.69 4.51 -20.43
N GLY A 193 -22.48 3.59 -19.91
CA GLY A 193 -23.89 3.42 -20.30
C GLY A 193 -24.11 2.72 -21.64
N LYS A 194 -23.06 2.42 -22.41
CA LYS A 194 -23.15 1.63 -23.64
C LYS A 194 -23.32 0.15 -23.34
N LYS A 195 -23.98 -0.56 -24.24
CA LYS A 195 -24.24 -2.00 -24.14
C LYS A 195 -23.61 -2.71 -25.33
N VAL A 196 -23.10 -3.90 -25.10
CA VAL A 196 -22.60 -4.77 -26.17
C VAL A 196 -23.71 -5.70 -26.62
N VAL A 197 -23.94 -5.78 -27.92
CA VAL A 197 -24.93 -6.69 -28.49
C VAL A 197 -24.39 -8.12 -28.39
N VAL A 198 -24.97 -8.93 -27.52
CA VAL A 198 -24.62 -10.36 -27.34
C VAL A 198 -25.24 -11.21 -28.45
N ASP A 199 -26.51 -10.92 -28.80
CA ASP A 199 -27.23 -11.56 -29.87
C ASP A 199 -28.05 -10.50 -30.63
N ALA A 200 -27.89 -10.44 -31.93
CA ALA A 200 -28.58 -9.46 -32.80
C ALA A 200 -30.00 -9.90 -33.14
N GLY A 201 -30.38 -11.16 -32.91
CA GLY A 201 -31.66 -11.71 -33.30
C GLY A 201 -31.98 -11.43 -34.76
N ASP A 202 -33.20 -10.96 -35.04
CA ASP A 202 -33.71 -10.60 -36.39
C ASP A 202 -33.35 -9.17 -36.82
N SER A 203 -32.43 -8.50 -36.14
CA SER A 203 -32.03 -7.12 -36.49
C SER A 203 -31.11 -7.08 -37.72
N GLU A 204 -31.53 -6.32 -38.74
CA GLU A 204 -30.71 -6.10 -39.95
C GLU A 204 -29.53 -5.12 -39.71
N THR A 205 -29.63 -4.26 -38.66
CA THR A 205 -28.69 -3.18 -38.41
C THR A 205 -27.70 -3.50 -37.30
N MET A 206 -28.01 -4.40 -36.37
CA MET A 206 -27.17 -4.76 -35.25
C MET A 206 -26.39 -6.04 -35.56
N LYS A 207 -25.12 -6.08 -35.15
CA LYS A 207 -24.28 -7.27 -35.24
C LYS A 207 -23.77 -7.64 -33.85
N LYS A 208 -23.58 -8.93 -33.60
CA LYS A 208 -22.95 -9.42 -32.38
C LYS A 208 -21.61 -8.72 -32.14
N GLY A 209 -21.40 -8.20 -30.94
CA GLY A 209 -20.21 -7.43 -30.55
C GLY A 209 -20.29 -5.93 -30.86
N MET A 210 -21.39 -5.44 -31.46
CA MET A 210 -21.59 -4.02 -31.70
C MET A 210 -21.90 -3.28 -30.39
N ILE A 211 -21.26 -2.14 -30.17
CA ILE A 211 -21.54 -1.27 -29.00
C ILE A 211 -22.68 -0.33 -29.38
N VAL A 212 -23.73 -0.32 -28.55
CA VAL A 212 -24.91 0.52 -28.71
C VAL A 212 -25.16 1.36 -27.47
N THR A 213 -25.77 2.52 -27.63
CA THR A 213 -26.21 3.41 -26.52
C THR A 213 -27.59 3.03 -26.01
#